data_0b6ce316349e7b23f05efc42566c5e96
#
_entry.id   0b6ce316349e7b23f05efc42566c5e96
#
_cell.length_a   1.000
_cell.length_b   1.000
_cell.length_c   1.000
_cell.angle_alpha   90.00
_cell.angle_beta   90.00
_cell.angle_gamma   90.00
#
_symmetry.space_group_name_H-M   'P 1'
#
loop_
_entity.id
_entity.type
_entity.pdbx_description
1 polymer ?
#
loop_
_entity_poly.entity_id
_entity_poly.type
_entity_poly.pdbx_seq_one_letter_code
_entity_poly.pdbx_strand_id
1 'polypeptide(L)'
;MAICNAYSKEVVGIVPSKSAQLNVCRSLSLLPVMMLALLKSEAFNDTGVVPTNIATQSGILLRTLPARLWSRYVYPTFYSLHNMSLHAGTFDANGKCIMPPAVNLSSEKLERHGCYLVENGQRILIWIGKEAVPQLCSDLLNVPQVSQVKSGQIPSLPVLNNPFSERIGRIIKCLRTDLRHCNFYPSLYVVREDGEPMLCSWFMTHMLEDRQHLASSSRFQKTTPYSAMSYYQWLGHVKEGM
;
A
#
# COMPACT_ATOMS: atom_id res chain seq x y z
N MET A 1 16.21 -5.43 -14.13
CA MET A 1 17.45 -5.45 -13.32
C MET A 1 18.69 -5.34 -14.17
N ALA A 2 18.83 -6.05 -15.32
CA ALA A 2 19.95 -5.87 -16.23
C ALA A 2 20.31 -4.41 -16.56
N ILE A 3 19.29 -3.53 -16.75
CA ILE A 3 19.47 -2.10 -17.00
C ILE A 3 20.18 -1.40 -15.81
N CYS A 4 19.80 -1.71 -14.58
CA CYS A 4 20.43 -1.12 -13.38
C CYS A 4 21.88 -1.54 -13.27
N ASN A 5 22.19 -2.79 -13.66
CA ASN A 5 23.55 -3.33 -13.63
C ASN A 5 24.42 -2.71 -14.71
N ALA A 6 23.91 -2.61 -15.93
CA ALA A 6 24.61 -1.94 -17.02
C ALA A 6 24.93 -0.49 -16.65
N TYR A 7 23.97 0.25 -16.10
CA TYR A 7 24.16 1.62 -15.63
C TYR A 7 25.24 1.71 -14.54
N SER A 8 25.22 0.80 -13.55
CA SER A 8 26.20 0.79 -12.47
C SER A 8 27.63 0.55 -13.00
N LYS A 9 27.79 -0.36 -13.97
CA LYS A 9 29.10 -0.68 -14.56
C LYS A 9 29.60 0.41 -15.51
N GLU A 10 28.74 0.91 -16.38
CA GLU A 10 29.16 1.79 -17.49
C GLU A 10 29.20 3.28 -17.08
N VAL A 11 28.30 3.73 -16.22
CA VAL A 11 28.19 5.15 -15.88
C VAL A 11 28.86 5.49 -14.56
N VAL A 12 28.78 4.62 -13.56
CA VAL A 12 29.36 4.89 -12.23
C VAL A 12 30.76 4.34 -12.09
N GLY A 13 31.17 3.41 -12.96
CA GLY A 13 32.53 2.81 -12.94
C GLY A 13 32.83 2.02 -11.66
N ILE A 14 31.84 1.75 -10.85
CA ILE A 14 31.98 1.08 -9.56
C ILE A 14 31.82 -0.42 -9.76
N VAL A 15 32.89 -1.16 -9.56
CA VAL A 15 32.77 -2.60 -9.34
C VAL A 15 31.85 -2.81 -8.13
N PRO A 16 30.89 -3.74 -8.18
CA PRO A 16 29.94 -3.94 -7.09
C PRO A 16 30.70 -4.22 -5.79
N SER A 17 30.90 -3.17 -5.00
CA SER A 17 31.39 -3.34 -3.63
C SER A 17 30.23 -3.90 -2.81
N LYS A 18 30.53 -4.62 -1.73
CA LYS A 18 29.55 -5.19 -0.78
C LYS A 18 28.66 -4.15 -0.08
N SER A 19 28.61 -2.90 -0.59
CA SER A 19 27.79 -1.85 -0.01
C SER A 19 26.28 -2.11 -0.27
N ALA A 20 25.46 -1.78 0.71
CA ALA A 20 24.02 -2.06 0.70
C ALA A 20 23.21 -1.25 -0.34
N GLN A 21 23.80 -0.29 -1.04
CA GLN A 21 23.11 0.57 -1.98
C GLN A 21 23.22 0.07 -3.43
N LEU A 22 22.07 0.00 -4.11
CA LEU A 22 22.02 -0.21 -5.54
C LEU A 22 22.25 1.14 -6.23
N ASN A 23 23.35 1.26 -6.98
CA ASN A 23 23.62 2.47 -7.73
C ASN A 23 22.77 2.51 -9.00
N VAL A 24 21.67 3.23 -8.95
CA VAL A 24 20.78 3.46 -10.08
C VAL A 24 20.64 4.96 -10.33
N CYS A 25 20.34 5.34 -11.58
CA CYS A 25 20.02 6.74 -11.85
C CYS A 25 18.77 7.16 -11.08
N ARG A 26 18.66 8.46 -10.77
CA ARG A 26 17.54 9.01 -9.98
C ARG A 26 16.18 8.67 -10.57
N SER A 27 16.06 8.65 -11.89
CA SER A 27 14.82 8.30 -12.60
C SER A 27 14.39 6.84 -12.42
N LEU A 28 15.30 5.94 -12.07
CA LEU A 28 15.04 4.51 -11.88
C LEU A 28 15.11 4.08 -10.41
N SER A 29 15.21 5.02 -9.47
CA SER A 29 15.37 4.73 -8.04
C SER A 29 14.22 3.89 -7.46
N LEU A 30 13.01 4.08 -7.98
CA LEU A 30 11.82 3.32 -7.55
C LEU A 30 11.66 1.97 -8.30
N LEU A 31 12.43 1.73 -9.37
CA LEU A 31 12.27 0.51 -10.17
C LEU A 31 12.40 -0.79 -9.35
N PRO A 32 13.38 -0.94 -8.44
CA PRO A 32 13.49 -2.17 -7.66
C PRO A 32 12.25 -2.46 -6.80
N VAL A 33 11.71 -1.47 -6.10
CA VAL A 33 10.53 -1.66 -5.25
C VAL A 33 9.28 -1.90 -6.09
N MET A 34 9.12 -1.22 -7.22
CA MET A 34 8.01 -1.42 -8.15
C MET A 34 8.03 -2.81 -8.76
N MET A 35 9.21 -3.34 -9.09
CA MET A 35 9.34 -4.72 -9.59
C MET A 35 8.98 -5.75 -8.54
N LEU A 36 9.41 -5.57 -7.29
CA LEU A 36 8.98 -6.44 -6.19
C LEU A 36 7.46 -6.38 -5.99
N ALA A 37 6.89 -5.18 -5.96
CA ALA A 37 5.46 -4.98 -5.83
C ALA A 37 4.66 -5.66 -6.95
N LEU A 38 5.16 -5.58 -8.19
CA LEU A 38 4.57 -6.27 -9.32
C LEU A 38 4.61 -7.80 -9.15
N LEU A 39 5.75 -8.35 -8.71
CA LEU A 39 5.88 -9.80 -8.43
C LEU A 39 4.96 -10.27 -7.30
N LYS A 40 4.64 -9.39 -6.35
CA LYS A 40 3.70 -9.65 -5.25
C LYS A 40 2.24 -9.46 -5.65
N SER A 41 1.96 -8.87 -6.81
CA SER A 41 0.59 -8.65 -7.27
C SER A 41 -0.14 -9.97 -7.49
N GLU A 42 -1.47 -9.92 -7.35
CA GLU A 42 -2.35 -11.08 -7.54
C GLU A 42 -2.17 -11.75 -8.93
N ALA A 43 -1.74 -10.98 -9.95
CA ALA A 43 -1.53 -11.48 -11.31
C ALA A 43 -0.30 -12.38 -11.46
N PHE A 44 0.71 -12.21 -10.61
CA PHE A 44 1.98 -12.95 -10.65
C PHE A 44 2.17 -13.84 -9.42
N ASN A 45 1.18 -13.89 -8.54
CA ASN A 45 1.23 -14.73 -7.36
C ASN A 45 0.91 -16.18 -7.75
N ASP A 46 1.94 -17.01 -7.84
CA ASP A 46 1.89 -18.43 -8.19
C ASP A 46 1.71 -19.36 -6.99
N THR A 47 1.42 -18.82 -5.81
CA THR A 47 1.30 -19.62 -4.57
C THR A 47 0.10 -20.56 -4.55
N GLY A 48 -0.77 -20.53 -5.58
CA GLY A 48 -1.99 -21.32 -5.65
C GLY A 48 -3.11 -20.88 -4.68
N VAL A 49 -2.87 -19.81 -3.91
CA VAL A 49 -3.83 -19.27 -2.96
C VAL A 49 -4.79 -18.27 -3.63
N VAL A 50 -4.34 -17.61 -4.70
CA VAL A 50 -5.14 -16.62 -5.43
C VAL A 50 -6.06 -17.34 -6.41
N PRO A 51 -7.39 -17.16 -6.32
CA PRO A 51 -8.34 -17.72 -7.29
C PRO A 51 -8.04 -17.23 -8.71
N THR A 52 -8.18 -18.10 -9.70
CA THR A 52 -7.84 -17.81 -11.11
C THR A 52 -8.58 -16.60 -11.67
N ASN A 53 -9.83 -16.38 -11.27
CA ASN A 53 -10.62 -15.22 -11.70
C ASN A 53 -10.02 -13.91 -11.19
N ILE A 54 -9.52 -13.88 -9.96
CA ILE A 54 -8.85 -12.70 -9.36
C ILE A 54 -7.52 -12.45 -10.05
N ALA A 55 -6.70 -13.49 -10.26
CA ALA A 55 -5.44 -13.37 -10.98
C ALA A 55 -5.66 -12.86 -12.41
N THR A 56 -6.67 -13.37 -13.10
CA THR A 56 -7.03 -12.92 -14.46
C THR A 56 -7.49 -11.45 -14.45
N GLN A 57 -8.35 -11.06 -13.52
CA GLN A 57 -8.79 -9.67 -13.39
C GLN A 57 -7.61 -8.73 -13.11
N SER A 58 -6.72 -9.10 -12.20
CA SER A 58 -5.50 -8.34 -11.91
C SER A 58 -4.60 -8.24 -13.14
N GLY A 59 -4.44 -9.31 -13.91
CA GLY A 59 -3.70 -9.31 -15.16
C GLY A 59 -4.29 -8.39 -16.24
N ILE A 60 -5.61 -8.30 -16.32
CA ILE A 60 -6.31 -7.36 -17.22
C ILE A 60 -6.05 -5.92 -16.76
N LEU A 61 -6.20 -5.64 -15.46
CA LEU A 61 -5.94 -4.31 -14.92
C LEU A 61 -4.51 -3.85 -15.19
N LEU A 62 -3.52 -4.72 -14.98
CA LEU A 62 -2.11 -4.39 -15.24
C LEU A 62 -1.83 -4.03 -16.71
N ARG A 63 -2.63 -4.53 -17.65
CA ARG A 63 -2.48 -4.23 -19.09
C ARG A 63 -3.28 -3.03 -19.57
N THR A 64 -4.35 -2.68 -18.87
CA THR A 64 -5.32 -1.69 -19.35
C THR A 64 -5.31 -0.38 -18.58
N LEU A 65 -4.77 -0.38 -17.34
CA LEU A 65 -4.70 0.83 -16.55
C LEU A 65 -3.74 1.85 -17.16
N PRO A 66 -4.13 3.14 -17.23
CA PRO A 66 -3.21 4.23 -17.53
C PRO A 66 -2.03 4.24 -16.56
N ALA A 67 -0.83 4.68 -16.99
CA ALA A 67 0.41 4.61 -16.21
C ALA A 67 0.28 5.20 -14.79
N ARG A 68 -0.48 6.29 -14.63
CA ARG A 68 -0.75 6.92 -13.33
C ARG A 68 -1.52 6.01 -12.37
N LEU A 69 -2.53 5.29 -12.86
CA LEU A 69 -3.31 4.35 -12.06
C LEU A 69 -2.56 3.03 -11.88
N TRP A 70 -1.84 2.61 -12.91
CA TRP A 70 -0.99 1.42 -12.86
C TRP A 70 0.03 1.51 -11.73
N SER A 71 0.72 2.64 -11.59
CA SER A 71 1.70 2.83 -10.52
C SER A 71 1.07 2.74 -9.12
N ARG A 72 -0.12 3.33 -8.92
CA ARG A 72 -0.88 3.23 -7.67
C ARG A 72 -1.41 1.82 -7.41
N TYR A 73 -1.83 1.13 -8.46
CA TYR A 73 -2.34 -0.23 -8.35
C TYR A 73 -1.23 -1.20 -7.92
N VAL A 74 -0.05 -1.07 -8.51
CA VAL A 74 1.13 -1.92 -8.22
C VAL A 74 1.75 -1.56 -6.87
N TYR A 75 1.90 -0.27 -6.58
CA TYR A 75 2.46 0.23 -5.33
C TYR A 75 1.52 1.25 -4.71
N PRO A 76 0.60 0.80 -3.83
CA PRO A 76 -0.38 1.66 -3.17
C PRO A 76 0.26 2.80 -2.39
N THR A 77 -0.49 3.87 -2.19
CA THR A 77 -0.06 4.94 -1.31
C THR A 77 -0.59 4.67 0.10
N PHE A 78 0.28 4.81 1.08
CA PHE A 78 0.00 4.56 2.49
C PHE A 78 0.18 5.83 3.29
N TYR A 79 -0.82 6.22 4.06
CA TYR A 79 -0.85 7.46 4.84
C TYR A 79 -1.13 7.16 6.31
N SER A 80 -0.44 7.88 7.22
CA SER A 80 -0.81 7.94 8.63
C SER A 80 -1.84 9.04 8.85
N LEU A 81 -3.03 8.70 9.33
CA LEU A 81 -4.11 9.66 9.57
C LEU A 81 -4.07 10.23 10.98
N HIS A 82 -3.75 9.43 11.98
CA HIS A 82 -3.70 9.86 13.38
C HIS A 82 -2.58 10.87 13.64
N ASN A 83 -1.55 10.88 12.81
CA ASN A 83 -0.37 11.73 12.96
C ASN A 83 -0.23 12.74 11.80
N MET A 84 -1.32 13.04 11.10
CA MET A 84 -1.30 13.97 9.98
C MET A 84 -1.16 15.42 10.44
N SER A 85 -0.44 16.23 9.65
CA SER A 85 -0.30 17.66 9.93
C SER A 85 -1.65 18.38 9.91
N LEU A 86 -1.74 19.57 10.55
CA LEU A 86 -2.95 20.38 10.56
C LEU A 86 -3.40 20.83 9.15
N HIS A 87 -2.45 20.92 8.22
CA HIS A 87 -2.72 21.31 6.83
C HIS A 87 -3.20 20.15 5.95
N ALA A 88 -2.98 18.89 6.37
CA ALA A 88 -3.47 17.74 5.60
C ALA A 88 -5.01 17.74 5.54
N GLY A 89 -5.55 17.52 4.35
CA GLY A 89 -6.99 17.60 4.08
C GLY A 89 -7.52 19.03 3.89
N THR A 90 -6.62 20.04 3.79
CA THR A 90 -6.98 21.39 3.34
C THR A 90 -6.57 21.58 1.88
N PHE A 91 -6.93 22.71 1.29
CA PHE A 91 -6.58 23.04 -0.09
C PHE A 91 -5.46 24.07 -0.11
N ASP A 92 -4.52 23.88 -1.03
CA ASP A 92 -3.47 24.88 -1.31
C ASP A 92 -4.01 26.05 -2.14
N ALA A 93 -3.15 27.03 -2.42
CA ALA A 93 -3.50 28.21 -3.22
C ALA A 93 -3.98 27.87 -4.64
N ASN A 94 -3.66 26.68 -5.16
CA ASN A 94 -4.07 26.20 -6.48
C ASN A 94 -5.35 25.33 -6.43
N GLY A 95 -5.98 25.23 -5.26
CA GLY A 95 -7.16 24.39 -5.07
C GLY A 95 -6.86 22.87 -5.03
N LYS A 96 -5.60 22.47 -4.87
CA LYS A 96 -5.21 21.08 -4.72
C LYS A 96 -5.25 20.66 -3.27
N CYS A 97 -5.81 19.48 -3.00
CA CYS A 97 -5.83 18.92 -1.66
C CYS A 97 -4.43 18.57 -1.18
N ILE A 98 -4.08 19.05 0.00
CA ILE A 98 -2.82 18.72 0.66
C ILE A 98 -2.97 17.34 1.30
N MET A 99 -2.24 16.35 0.77
CA MET A 99 -2.26 14.99 1.28
C MET A 99 -1.30 14.85 2.47
N PRO A 100 -1.56 13.94 3.42
CA PRO A 100 -0.56 13.56 4.42
C PRO A 100 0.71 13.03 3.74
N PRO A 101 1.87 13.08 4.42
CA PRO A 101 3.07 12.44 3.88
C PRO A 101 2.85 10.94 3.75
N ALA A 102 3.27 10.40 2.60
CA ALA A 102 3.23 8.96 2.38
C ALA A 102 4.27 8.25 3.26
N VAL A 103 3.91 7.09 3.77
CA VAL A 103 4.76 6.20 4.56
C VAL A 103 5.07 4.93 3.76
N ASN A 104 6.14 4.25 4.11
CA ASN A 104 6.51 2.99 3.49
C ASN A 104 5.47 1.90 3.76
N LEU A 105 5.26 1.02 2.78
CA LEU A 105 4.31 -0.10 2.87
C LEU A 105 4.89 -1.26 3.69
N SER A 106 5.10 -0.98 4.98
CA SER A 106 5.62 -1.94 5.95
C SER A 106 4.76 -1.96 7.22
N SER A 107 4.50 -3.15 7.74
CA SER A 107 3.78 -3.37 8.99
C SER A 107 4.52 -2.80 10.21
N GLU A 108 5.83 -2.58 10.10
CA GLU A 108 6.61 -1.87 11.13
C GLU A 108 6.11 -0.44 11.37
N LYS A 109 5.39 0.14 10.42
CA LYS A 109 4.78 1.47 10.53
C LYS A 109 3.39 1.45 11.16
N LEU A 110 2.80 0.26 11.34
CA LEU A 110 1.48 0.10 11.93
C LEU A 110 1.59 0.11 13.47
N GLU A 111 1.27 1.25 14.04
CA GLU A 111 1.17 1.41 15.50
C GLU A 111 -0.21 0.93 15.98
N ARG A 112 -0.26 0.22 17.10
CA ARG A 112 -1.51 -0.34 17.64
C ARG A 112 -2.57 0.69 17.99
N HIS A 113 -2.14 1.93 18.31
CA HIS A 113 -3.04 3.05 18.57
C HIS A 113 -3.34 3.88 17.32
N GLY A 114 -2.73 3.54 16.19
CA GLY A 114 -2.76 4.32 14.95
C GLY A 114 -4.00 4.13 14.09
N CYS A 115 -4.21 5.08 13.21
CA CYS A 115 -5.19 5.03 12.12
C CYS A 115 -4.49 5.34 10.80
N TYR A 116 -4.70 4.50 9.80
CA TYR A 116 -3.98 4.57 8.54
C TYR A 116 -4.92 4.44 7.35
N LEU A 117 -4.48 4.95 6.21
CA LEU A 117 -5.22 4.84 4.95
C LEU A 117 -4.29 4.29 3.87
N VAL A 118 -4.71 3.21 3.22
CA VAL A 118 -4.09 2.66 2.01
C VAL A 118 -5.00 2.93 0.82
N GLU A 119 -4.41 3.39 -0.30
CA GLU A 119 -5.14 3.68 -1.54
C GLU A 119 -4.37 3.12 -2.73
N ASN A 120 -5.04 2.29 -3.55
CA ASN A 120 -4.46 1.62 -4.73
C ASN A 120 -5.16 1.96 -6.05
N GLY A 121 -5.96 3.00 -6.11
CA GLY A 121 -6.74 3.38 -7.29
C GLY A 121 -8.05 2.63 -7.47
N GLN A 122 -8.21 1.46 -6.85
CA GLN A 122 -9.42 0.63 -6.90
C GLN A 122 -10.17 0.66 -5.57
N ARG A 123 -9.42 0.76 -4.48
CA ARG A 123 -9.92 0.64 -3.11
C ARG A 123 -9.22 1.64 -2.20
N ILE A 124 -9.95 2.07 -1.20
CA ILE A 124 -9.46 2.85 -0.07
C ILE A 124 -9.72 2.01 1.17
N LEU A 125 -8.67 1.67 1.90
CA LEU A 125 -8.76 0.90 3.14
C LEU A 125 -8.33 1.77 4.31
N ILE A 126 -9.17 1.86 5.34
CA ILE A 126 -8.85 2.54 6.59
C ILE A 126 -8.55 1.46 7.64
N TRP A 127 -7.32 1.42 8.11
CA TRP A 127 -6.89 0.54 9.20
C TRP A 127 -7.02 1.27 10.54
N ILE A 128 -7.59 0.59 11.53
CA ILE A 128 -7.71 1.08 12.90
C ILE A 128 -7.04 0.06 13.82
N GLY A 129 -5.99 0.52 14.50
CA GLY A 129 -5.27 -0.28 15.48
C GLY A 129 -6.14 -0.65 16.68
N LYS A 130 -5.90 -1.80 17.28
CA LYS A 130 -6.72 -2.34 18.38
C LYS A 130 -6.66 -1.51 19.67
N GLU A 131 -5.62 -0.70 19.84
CA GLU A 131 -5.41 0.21 20.99
C GLU A 131 -5.72 1.66 20.60
N ALA A 132 -6.43 1.90 19.49
CA ALA A 132 -6.81 3.25 19.07
C ALA A 132 -7.66 3.91 20.15
N VAL A 133 -7.34 5.20 20.42
CA VAL A 133 -8.01 5.94 21.47
C VAL A 133 -9.50 6.13 21.15
N PRO A 134 -10.40 6.09 22.16
CA PRO A 134 -11.85 6.26 21.97
C PRO A 134 -12.22 7.53 21.19
N GLN A 135 -11.49 8.63 21.43
CA GLN A 135 -11.70 9.89 20.74
C GLN A 135 -11.53 9.74 19.21
N LEU A 136 -10.51 9.00 18.74
CA LEU A 136 -10.30 8.76 17.31
C LEU A 136 -11.48 8.00 16.69
N CYS A 137 -12.00 6.99 17.39
CA CYS A 137 -13.14 6.22 16.92
C CYS A 137 -14.42 7.05 16.89
N SER A 138 -14.61 7.89 17.90
CA SER A 138 -15.72 8.84 17.98
C SER A 138 -15.65 9.88 16.86
N ASP A 139 -14.47 10.47 16.66
CA ASP A 139 -14.25 11.54 15.69
C ASP A 139 -14.30 11.06 14.24
N LEU A 140 -13.98 9.79 13.97
CA LEU A 140 -13.93 9.24 12.61
C LEU A 140 -15.21 8.48 12.22
N LEU A 141 -15.76 7.67 13.13
CA LEU A 141 -16.82 6.70 12.85
C LEU A 141 -18.07 6.89 13.70
N ASN A 142 -18.07 7.86 14.62
CA ASN A 142 -19.14 8.07 15.59
C ASN A 142 -19.41 6.84 16.48
N VAL A 143 -18.35 6.14 16.87
CA VAL A 143 -18.45 5.01 17.80
C VAL A 143 -17.58 5.26 19.02
N PRO A 144 -18.04 4.92 20.24
CA PRO A 144 -17.35 5.29 21.48
C PRO A 144 -16.09 4.47 21.75
N GLN A 145 -15.94 3.30 21.12
CA GLN A 145 -14.82 2.39 21.39
C GLN A 145 -14.45 1.59 20.14
N VAL A 146 -13.16 1.23 20.05
CA VAL A 146 -12.61 0.38 18.97
C VAL A 146 -13.38 -0.92 18.80
N SER A 147 -13.77 -1.57 19.90
CA SER A 147 -14.52 -2.83 19.88
C SER A 147 -15.86 -2.76 19.14
N GLN A 148 -16.44 -1.57 19.01
CA GLN A 148 -17.71 -1.33 18.32
C GLN A 148 -17.52 -0.97 16.84
N VAL A 149 -16.28 -0.76 16.39
CA VAL A 149 -15.98 -0.51 14.99
C VAL A 149 -16.30 -1.78 14.18
N LYS A 150 -17.21 -1.66 13.23
CA LYS A 150 -17.54 -2.72 12.30
C LYS A 150 -16.56 -2.71 11.14
N SER A 151 -15.83 -3.82 10.96
CA SER A 151 -15.00 -4.02 9.76
C SER A 151 -15.88 -4.33 8.56
N GLY A 152 -15.45 -3.91 7.38
CA GLY A 152 -16.15 -4.19 6.12
C GLY A 152 -16.19 -3.01 5.16
N GLN A 153 -16.90 -3.20 4.06
CA GLN A 153 -17.14 -2.16 3.08
C GLN A 153 -18.20 -1.18 3.59
N ILE A 154 -17.95 0.11 3.43
CA ILE A 154 -18.88 1.18 3.74
C ILE A 154 -19.04 2.12 2.53
N PRO A 155 -20.20 2.72 2.30
CA PRO A 155 -20.40 3.65 1.20
C PRO A 155 -19.63 4.96 1.39
N SER A 156 -19.61 5.47 2.61
CA SER A 156 -18.90 6.69 3.00
C SER A 156 -18.65 6.69 4.51
N LEU A 157 -17.72 7.55 4.96
CA LEU A 157 -17.63 7.89 6.37
C LEU A 157 -18.88 8.69 6.83
N PRO A 158 -19.24 8.60 8.12
CA PRO A 158 -20.27 9.46 8.67
C PRO A 158 -19.84 10.93 8.58
N VAL A 159 -20.82 11.81 8.35
CA VAL A 159 -20.59 13.26 8.36
C VAL A 159 -20.66 13.73 9.79
N LEU A 160 -19.51 14.08 10.36
CA LEU A 160 -19.40 14.53 11.74
C LEU A 160 -18.90 15.98 11.78
N ASN A 161 -19.43 16.74 12.72
CA ASN A 161 -19.07 18.15 12.92
C ASN A 161 -17.80 18.26 13.78
N ASN A 162 -16.67 17.75 13.26
CA ASN A 162 -15.36 17.92 13.87
C ASN A 162 -14.28 18.05 12.79
N PRO A 163 -13.20 18.82 13.09
CA PRO A 163 -12.14 19.12 12.11
C PRO A 163 -11.40 17.88 11.59
N PHE A 164 -11.29 16.83 12.41
CA PHE A 164 -10.60 15.60 12.02
C PHE A 164 -11.39 14.83 10.96
N SER A 165 -12.68 14.59 11.22
CA SER A 165 -13.59 13.92 10.25
C SER A 165 -13.69 14.68 8.95
N GLU A 166 -13.84 16.01 9.01
CA GLU A 166 -13.91 16.85 7.80
C GLU A 166 -12.66 16.73 6.93
N ARG A 167 -11.47 16.77 7.54
CA ARG A 167 -10.20 16.65 6.80
C ARG A 167 -10.07 15.29 6.15
N ILE A 168 -10.37 14.19 6.86
CA ILE A 168 -10.33 12.83 6.28
C ILE A 168 -11.38 12.70 5.18
N GLY A 169 -12.58 13.20 5.39
CA GLY A 169 -13.62 13.22 4.38
C GLY A 169 -13.19 13.94 3.10
N ARG A 170 -12.49 15.08 3.22
CA ARG A 170 -11.90 15.83 2.09
C ARG A 170 -10.81 15.01 1.39
N ILE A 171 -9.90 14.36 2.14
CA ILE A 171 -8.86 13.48 1.59
C ILE A 171 -9.50 12.37 0.74
N ILE A 172 -10.49 11.66 1.28
CA ILE A 172 -11.19 10.59 0.56
C ILE A 172 -11.92 11.13 -0.68
N LYS A 173 -12.58 12.28 -0.54
CA LYS A 173 -13.25 12.94 -1.67
C LYS A 173 -12.25 13.32 -2.75
N CYS A 174 -11.09 13.85 -2.40
CA CYS A 174 -10.04 14.20 -3.36
C CYS A 174 -9.48 12.96 -4.05
N LEU A 175 -9.18 11.89 -3.33
CA LEU A 175 -8.74 10.62 -3.90
C LEU A 175 -9.76 10.09 -4.91
N ARG A 176 -11.06 10.11 -4.58
CA ARG A 176 -12.14 9.68 -5.46
C ARG A 176 -12.34 10.61 -6.66
N THR A 177 -12.16 11.92 -6.48
CA THR A 177 -12.31 12.92 -7.56
C THR A 177 -11.17 12.82 -8.55
N ASP A 178 -9.96 12.62 -8.10
CA ASP A 178 -8.75 12.45 -8.91
C ASP A 178 -8.87 11.27 -9.88
N LEU A 179 -9.68 10.27 -9.53
CA LEU A 179 -9.91 9.04 -10.28
C LEU A 179 -11.17 9.07 -11.17
N ARG A 180 -12.04 10.08 -11.03
CA ARG A 180 -13.28 10.19 -11.84
C ARG A 180 -13.03 10.23 -13.34
N HIS A 181 -11.94 10.87 -13.77
CA HIS A 181 -11.59 10.94 -15.19
C HIS A 181 -11.26 9.57 -15.81
N CYS A 182 -11.07 8.55 -14.98
CA CYS A 182 -10.78 7.18 -15.40
C CYS A 182 -11.97 6.23 -15.21
N ASN A 183 -13.16 6.74 -14.90
CA ASN A 183 -14.37 5.96 -14.60
C ASN A 183 -14.22 4.97 -13.42
N PHE A 184 -13.28 5.22 -12.52
CA PHE A 184 -13.11 4.45 -11.30
C PHE A 184 -13.67 5.20 -10.09
N TYR A 185 -14.38 4.46 -9.24
CA TYR A 185 -14.84 4.95 -7.95
C TYR A 185 -14.37 3.99 -6.86
N PRO A 186 -13.27 4.29 -6.17
CA PRO A 186 -12.70 3.41 -5.16
C PRO A 186 -13.69 3.07 -4.06
N SER A 187 -13.87 1.77 -3.82
CA SER A 187 -14.63 1.27 -2.70
C SER A 187 -13.90 1.59 -1.40
N LEU A 188 -14.65 1.95 -0.36
CA LEU A 188 -14.11 2.28 0.96
C LEU A 188 -14.33 1.11 1.92
N TYR A 189 -13.28 0.71 2.61
CA TYR A 189 -13.30 -0.33 3.62
C TYR A 189 -12.75 0.18 4.94
N VAL A 190 -13.32 -0.27 6.03
CA VAL A 190 -12.78 -0.11 7.37
C VAL A 190 -12.29 -1.47 7.84
N VAL A 191 -11.06 -1.53 8.32
CA VAL A 191 -10.42 -2.74 8.82
C VAL A 191 -9.92 -2.48 10.24
N ARG A 192 -10.42 -3.20 11.20
CA ARG A 192 -9.95 -3.18 12.58
C ARG A 192 -8.92 -4.27 12.80
N GLU A 193 -7.81 -3.96 13.49
CA GLU A 193 -6.68 -4.89 13.70
C GLU A 193 -7.08 -6.24 14.33
N ASP A 194 -8.00 -6.20 15.28
CA ASP A 194 -8.55 -7.39 15.95
C ASP A 194 -9.94 -7.77 15.42
N GLY A 195 -10.28 -7.32 14.23
CA GLY A 195 -11.55 -7.58 13.56
C GLY A 195 -11.56 -8.89 12.78
N GLU A 196 -12.24 -8.87 11.64
CA GLU A 196 -12.38 -10.03 10.77
C GLU A 196 -11.02 -10.48 10.20
N PRO A 197 -10.57 -11.74 10.45
CA PRO A 197 -9.23 -12.19 10.06
C PRO A 197 -8.96 -12.09 8.54
N MET A 198 -9.96 -12.33 7.71
CA MET A 198 -9.81 -12.24 6.26
C MET A 198 -9.54 -10.80 5.80
N LEU A 199 -10.24 -9.82 6.36
CA LEU A 199 -10.01 -8.40 6.04
C LEU A 199 -8.64 -7.93 6.55
N CYS A 200 -8.24 -8.36 7.75
CA CYS A 200 -6.92 -8.07 8.29
C CYS A 200 -5.82 -8.65 7.40
N SER A 201 -5.94 -9.94 7.03
CA SER A 201 -4.99 -10.59 6.13
C SER A 201 -4.94 -9.90 4.77
N TRP A 202 -6.10 -9.52 4.24
CA TRP A 202 -6.16 -8.79 2.98
C TRP A 202 -5.52 -7.41 3.07
N PHE A 203 -5.74 -6.64 4.14
CA PHE A 203 -5.02 -5.38 4.36
C PHE A 203 -3.50 -5.60 4.39
N MET A 204 -3.04 -6.64 5.09
CA MET A 204 -1.61 -6.96 5.21
C MET A 204 -0.96 -7.35 3.88
N THR A 205 -1.71 -7.81 2.88
CA THR A 205 -1.14 -8.03 1.53
C THR A 205 -0.64 -6.76 0.86
N HIS A 206 -1.10 -5.59 1.30
CA HIS A 206 -0.64 -4.29 0.81
C HIS A 206 0.68 -3.84 1.45
N MET A 207 1.16 -4.51 2.52
CA MET A 207 2.47 -4.25 3.13
C MET A 207 3.57 -4.90 2.28
N LEU A 208 3.83 -4.30 1.12
CA LEU A 208 4.62 -4.89 0.04
C LEU A 208 6.11 -4.98 0.36
N GLU A 209 6.61 -4.14 1.26
CA GLU A 209 8.03 -4.12 1.64
C GLU A 209 8.38 -5.24 2.64
N ASP A 210 7.36 -5.79 3.31
CA ASP A 210 7.54 -6.84 4.29
C ASP A 210 7.68 -8.23 3.63
N ARG A 211 8.25 -9.16 4.41
CA ARG A 211 8.19 -10.56 4.07
C ARG A 211 6.74 -11.05 4.18
N GLN A 212 6.20 -11.58 3.11
CA GLN A 212 4.89 -12.22 3.13
C GLN A 212 5.02 -13.67 3.61
N HIS A 213 4.20 -14.03 4.59
CA HIS A 213 4.09 -15.42 5.01
C HIS A 213 3.21 -16.17 4.01
N LEU A 214 3.82 -17.04 3.21
CA LEU A 214 3.08 -18.00 2.42
C LEU A 214 2.33 -18.92 3.37
N ALA A 215 1.04 -19.05 3.21
CA ALA A 215 0.29 -20.12 3.86
C ALA A 215 0.96 -21.45 3.47
N SER A 216 1.59 -22.09 4.44
CA SER A 216 2.49 -23.21 4.29
C SER A 216 1.77 -24.43 3.75
N SER A 217 1.76 -24.61 2.44
CA SER A 217 1.23 -25.83 1.82
C SER A 217 2.19 -26.52 0.85
N SER A 218 3.43 -26.11 0.71
CA SER A 218 4.40 -26.88 -0.06
C SER A 218 5.68 -27.17 0.74
N ARG A 219 5.70 -28.34 1.37
CA ARG A 219 6.91 -28.94 1.99
C ARG A 219 8.05 -29.19 0.99
N PHE A 220 7.89 -28.81 -0.28
CA PHE A 220 8.80 -29.20 -1.37
C PHE A 220 9.53 -28.01 -2.05
N GLN A 221 9.24 -26.76 -1.68
CA GLN A 221 10.01 -25.63 -2.28
C GLN A 221 11.25 -25.34 -1.44
N LYS A 222 12.42 -25.70 -1.97
CA LYS A 222 13.74 -25.41 -1.39
C LYS A 222 14.14 -23.93 -1.45
N THR A 223 13.45 -23.11 -2.22
CA THR A 223 13.74 -21.68 -2.40
C THR A 223 12.53 -20.84 -2.04
N THR A 224 12.74 -19.76 -1.32
CA THR A 224 11.70 -18.77 -1.03
C THR A 224 11.34 -18.06 -2.33
N PRO A 225 10.10 -18.13 -2.82
CA PRO A 225 9.71 -17.43 -4.04
C PRO A 225 9.88 -15.92 -3.85
N TYR A 226 10.22 -15.20 -4.91
CA TYR A 226 10.45 -13.75 -4.88
C TYR A 226 9.25 -12.98 -4.29
N SER A 227 8.03 -13.45 -4.53
CA SER A 227 6.81 -12.88 -3.98
C SER A 227 6.71 -12.94 -2.45
N ALA A 228 7.47 -13.82 -1.78
CA ALA A 228 7.50 -13.91 -0.33
C ALA A 228 8.62 -13.07 0.33
N MET A 229 9.55 -12.55 -0.44
CA MET A 229 10.71 -11.84 0.11
C MET A 229 10.34 -10.45 0.63
N SER A 230 11.04 -10.01 1.68
CA SER A 230 11.04 -8.59 2.03
C SER A 230 11.83 -7.78 0.97
N TYR A 231 11.64 -6.46 0.96
CA TYR A 231 12.37 -5.59 0.04
C TYR A 231 13.89 -5.71 0.20
N TYR A 232 14.39 -5.84 1.43
CA TYR A 232 15.82 -6.02 1.69
C TYR A 232 16.36 -7.36 1.17
N GLN A 233 15.59 -8.44 1.35
CA GLN A 233 15.96 -9.75 0.80
C GLN A 233 15.98 -9.74 -0.73
N TRP A 234 14.97 -9.11 -1.33
CA TRP A 234 14.88 -8.90 -2.76
C TRP A 234 16.08 -8.13 -3.33
N LEU A 235 16.47 -7.02 -2.68
CA LEU A 235 17.65 -6.26 -3.06
C LEU A 235 18.94 -7.08 -2.94
N GLY A 236 19.06 -7.93 -1.93
CA GLY A 236 20.19 -8.87 -1.78
C GLY A 236 20.27 -9.81 -2.97
N HIS A 237 19.16 -10.47 -3.31
CA HIS A 237 19.09 -11.39 -4.46
C HIS A 237 19.39 -10.73 -5.80
N VAL A 238 18.90 -9.51 -5.97
CA VAL A 238 19.20 -8.73 -7.18
C VAL A 238 20.68 -8.44 -7.33
N LYS A 239 21.39 -8.27 -6.22
CA LYS A 239 22.85 -8.04 -6.20
C LYS A 239 23.66 -9.33 -6.43
N GLU A 240 23.23 -10.45 -5.83
CA GLU A 240 23.89 -11.75 -5.95
C GLU A 240 23.74 -12.37 -7.35
N GLY A 241 22.64 -12.06 -8.04
CA GLY A 241 22.42 -12.46 -9.43
C GLY A 241 23.16 -11.59 -10.45
N MET A 242 24.05 -10.73 -9.97
CA MET A 242 24.95 -9.89 -10.73
C MET A 242 26.34 -10.48 -10.74
#